data_d18bc055e1215c5c10066046b9e827f9
#
_entry.id   d18bc055e1215c5c10066046b9e827f9
#
_cell.length_a   1.000
_cell.length_b   1.000
_cell.length_c   1.000
_cell.angle_alpha   90.00
_cell.angle_beta   90.00
_cell.angle_gamma   90.00
#
_symmetry.space_group_name_H-M   'P 1'
#
loop_
_entity.id
_entity.type
_entity.pdbx_description
1 polymer ?
#
loop_
_entity_poly.entity_id
_entity_poly.type
_entity_poly.pdbx_seq_one_letter_code
_entity_poly.pdbx_strand_id
1 'polypeptide(L)'
;MMREDGNLRYTTLLFDVDNTLLNFDASEEEAFKSLLIYFGMEPKDSLLQEYHQINRSCWELFEEGKMEKEEVLLRRFEIFFSRHNCQADGREAEAFYRERLGDSAILIPGALELCRDLSRKYDLYVVTNGVADTQYRRLKSSGLEQYFKGIFVSEEAKSPKPQKEFFEYCFEQMRLLGVEHPKERRQEMLLIGDSLTSDMRGGENAGVDTCWYNPKGLSNDKDVSVTMEVSSYEEIREILLF
;
A
#
# COMPACT_ATOMS: atom_id res chain seq x y z
N MET A 1 1.73 23.98 -2.55
CA MET A 1 0.82 24.23 -3.69
C MET A 1 -0.42 24.98 -3.19
N MET A 2 -0.67 26.18 -3.68
CA MET A 2 -1.74 27.07 -3.21
C MET A 2 -2.79 27.26 -4.31
N ARG A 3 -4.05 27.44 -3.91
CA ARG A 3 -5.13 27.85 -4.80
C ARG A 3 -4.99 29.33 -5.14
N GLU A 4 -5.73 29.84 -6.13
CA GLU A 4 -5.78 31.26 -6.48
C GLU A 4 -6.26 32.16 -5.32
N ASP A 5 -7.04 31.61 -4.39
CA ASP A 5 -7.55 32.27 -3.18
C ASP A 5 -6.53 32.30 -2.01
N GLY A 6 -5.31 31.78 -2.21
CA GLY A 6 -4.26 31.71 -1.18
C GLY A 6 -4.40 30.55 -0.18
N ASN A 7 -5.40 29.69 -0.33
CA ASN A 7 -5.57 28.49 0.49
C ASN A 7 -4.73 27.32 -0.03
N LEU A 8 -4.42 26.36 0.85
CA LEU A 8 -3.80 25.10 0.42
C LEU A 8 -4.71 24.39 -0.57
N ARG A 9 -4.14 23.85 -1.65
CA ARG A 9 -4.89 23.02 -2.61
C ARG A 9 -5.38 21.75 -1.94
N TYR A 10 -4.53 21.12 -1.13
CA TYR A 10 -4.89 19.92 -0.38
C TYR A 10 -4.96 20.22 1.12
N THR A 11 -5.85 19.54 1.80
CA THR A 11 -6.00 19.55 3.27
C THR A 11 -5.81 18.14 3.84
N THR A 12 -5.97 17.13 2.99
CA THR A 12 -5.95 15.72 3.37
C THR A 12 -5.04 14.93 2.43
N LEU A 13 -4.19 14.09 3.00
CA LEU A 13 -3.32 13.20 2.26
C LEU A 13 -3.66 11.75 2.62
N LEU A 14 -3.89 10.94 1.58
CA LEU A 14 -4.12 9.52 1.66
C LEU A 14 -2.83 8.81 1.26
N PHE A 15 -2.29 7.95 2.12
CA PHE A 15 -1.06 7.22 1.84
C PHE A 15 -1.33 5.74 1.68
N ASP A 16 -0.83 5.16 0.61
CA ASP A 16 -0.55 3.74 0.58
C ASP A 16 0.62 3.41 1.51
N VAL A 17 0.81 2.13 1.83
CA VAL A 17 1.83 1.66 2.79
C VAL A 17 2.98 0.96 2.08
N ASP A 18 2.66 -0.08 1.32
CA ASP A 18 3.62 -1.03 0.78
C ASP A 18 4.35 -0.44 -0.43
N ASN A 19 5.69 -0.38 -0.38
CA ASN A 19 6.56 0.30 -1.34
C ASN A 19 6.30 1.82 -1.48
N THR A 20 5.43 2.37 -0.61
CA THR A 20 5.19 3.82 -0.51
C THR A 20 5.76 4.41 0.78
N LEU A 21 5.62 3.75 1.92
CA LEU A 21 6.15 4.14 3.24
C LEU A 21 7.05 3.05 3.83
N LEU A 22 6.65 1.79 3.68
CA LEU A 22 7.40 0.61 4.09
C LEU A 22 7.96 -0.09 2.85
N ASN A 23 9.22 -0.52 2.93
CA ASN A 23 9.86 -1.30 1.89
C ASN A 23 9.30 -2.74 1.93
N PHE A 24 8.20 -2.95 1.20
CA PHE A 24 7.55 -4.25 1.14
C PHE A 24 8.44 -5.31 0.50
N ASP A 25 9.14 -4.96 -0.57
CA ASP A 25 10.02 -5.90 -1.29
C ASP A 25 11.07 -6.51 -0.33
N ALA A 26 11.68 -5.69 0.53
CA ALA A 26 12.64 -6.17 1.51
C ALA A 26 11.98 -6.99 2.63
N SER A 27 10.82 -6.57 3.12
CA SER A 27 10.06 -7.30 4.15
C SER A 27 9.55 -8.64 3.64
N GLU A 28 9.07 -8.70 2.38
CA GLU A 28 8.68 -9.92 1.68
C GLU A 28 9.86 -10.90 1.57
N GLU A 29 11.02 -10.40 1.14
CA GLU A 29 12.22 -11.20 0.98
C GLU A 29 12.65 -11.86 2.31
N GLU A 30 12.68 -11.09 3.40
CA GLU A 30 13.02 -11.60 4.74
C GLU A 30 12.01 -12.65 5.23
N ALA A 31 10.71 -12.36 5.08
CA ALA A 31 9.65 -13.27 5.48
C ALA A 31 9.70 -14.58 4.67
N PHE A 32 9.93 -14.46 3.36
CA PHE A 32 9.98 -15.64 2.48
C PHE A 32 11.27 -16.47 2.66
N LYS A 33 12.41 -15.83 2.92
CA LYS A 33 13.64 -16.54 3.33
C LYS A 33 13.39 -17.40 4.58
N SER A 34 12.72 -16.81 5.57
CA SER A 34 12.38 -17.52 6.80
C SER A 34 11.42 -18.68 6.54
N LEU A 35 10.47 -18.51 5.62
CA LEU A 35 9.53 -19.56 5.21
C LEU A 35 10.24 -20.71 4.50
N LEU A 36 11.18 -20.43 3.58
CA LEU A 36 11.96 -21.47 2.91
C LEU A 36 12.73 -22.32 3.92
N ILE A 37 13.40 -21.67 4.88
CA ILE A 37 14.14 -22.38 5.96
C ILE A 37 13.19 -23.23 6.79
N TYR A 38 12.00 -22.72 7.12
CA TYR A 38 10.98 -23.47 7.88
C TYR A 38 10.56 -24.76 7.18
N PHE A 39 10.42 -24.74 5.85
CA PHE A 39 10.11 -25.92 5.03
C PHE A 39 11.35 -26.72 4.59
N GLY A 40 12.54 -26.45 5.16
CA GLY A 40 13.76 -27.19 4.88
C GLY A 40 14.39 -26.91 3.51
N MET A 41 14.04 -25.78 2.89
CA MET A 41 14.59 -25.33 1.62
C MET A 41 15.70 -24.29 1.84
N GLU A 42 16.76 -24.38 1.05
CA GLU A 42 17.83 -23.37 1.06
C GLU A 42 17.34 -22.07 0.39
N PRO A 43 17.43 -20.90 1.04
CA PRO A 43 16.95 -19.63 0.48
C PRO A 43 17.93 -19.11 -0.58
N LYS A 44 17.69 -19.47 -1.85
CA LYS A 44 18.45 -19.00 -3.01
C LYS A 44 17.77 -17.81 -3.65
N ASP A 45 18.55 -16.87 -4.16
CA ASP A 45 18.03 -15.65 -4.81
C ASP A 45 17.04 -15.96 -5.96
N SER A 46 17.28 -17.05 -6.70
CA SER A 46 16.36 -17.49 -7.76
C SER A 46 14.97 -17.87 -7.24
N LEU A 47 14.88 -18.48 -6.04
CA LEU A 47 13.60 -18.84 -5.41
C LEU A 47 12.87 -17.59 -4.89
N LEU A 48 13.62 -16.62 -4.35
CA LEU A 48 13.07 -15.35 -3.89
C LEU A 48 12.48 -14.55 -5.05
N GLN A 49 13.23 -14.44 -6.15
CA GLN A 49 12.76 -13.77 -7.36
C GLN A 49 11.53 -14.47 -7.98
N GLU A 50 11.52 -15.81 -8.02
CA GLU A 50 10.37 -16.57 -8.50
C GLU A 50 9.13 -16.31 -7.65
N TYR A 51 9.26 -16.38 -6.32
CA TYR A 51 8.16 -16.12 -5.42
C TYR A 51 7.64 -14.69 -5.56
N HIS A 52 8.53 -13.70 -5.61
CA HIS A 52 8.17 -12.30 -5.83
C HIS A 52 7.30 -12.13 -7.10
N GLN A 53 7.67 -12.76 -8.21
CA GLN A 53 6.88 -12.73 -9.44
C GLN A 53 5.51 -13.39 -9.27
N ILE A 54 5.44 -14.56 -8.60
CA ILE A 54 4.18 -15.25 -8.32
C ILE A 54 3.28 -14.38 -7.46
N ASN A 55 3.83 -13.86 -6.35
CA ASN A 55 3.08 -13.01 -5.41
C ASN A 55 2.51 -11.78 -6.13
N ARG A 56 3.36 -11.06 -6.86
CA ARG A 56 2.96 -9.90 -7.64
C ARG A 56 1.83 -10.23 -8.62
N SER A 57 1.96 -11.31 -9.38
CA SER A 57 0.93 -11.72 -10.34
C SER A 57 -0.40 -12.05 -9.68
N CYS A 58 -0.40 -12.66 -8.49
CA CYS A 58 -1.62 -12.94 -7.75
C CYS A 58 -2.30 -11.64 -7.26
N TRP A 59 -1.51 -10.68 -6.77
CA TRP A 59 -2.04 -9.37 -6.35
C TRP A 59 -2.58 -8.55 -7.53
N GLU A 60 -1.90 -8.58 -8.69
CA GLU A 60 -2.41 -7.93 -9.91
C GLU A 60 -3.77 -8.52 -10.34
N LEU A 61 -3.94 -9.85 -10.28
CA LEU A 61 -5.23 -10.50 -10.56
C LEU A 61 -6.33 -10.08 -9.55
N PHE A 62 -5.98 -9.88 -8.28
CA PHE A 62 -6.90 -9.37 -7.27
C PHE A 62 -7.34 -7.92 -7.57
N GLU A 63 -6.40 -7.02 -7.89
CA GLU A 63 -6.69 -5.63 -8.25
C GLU A 63 -7.57 -5.52 -9.51
N GLU A 64 -7.41 -6.47 -10.44
CA GLU A 64 -8.26 -6.60 -11.63
C GLU A 64 -9.62 -7.25 -11.35
N GLY A 65 -9.90 -7.69 -10.12
CA GLY A 65 -11.13 -8.40 -9.73
C GLY A 65 -11.24 -9.81 -10.30
N LYS A 66 -10.12 -10.43 -10.69
CA LYS A 66 -10.06 -11.79 -11.27
C LYS A 66 -9.71 -12.87 -10.25
N MET A 67 -9.39 -12.47 -9.04
CA MET A 67 -9.04 -13.36 -7.93
C MET A 67 -9.54 -12.74 -6.62
N GLU A 68 -10.07 -13.57 -5.72
CA GLU A 68 -10.44 -13.13 -4.37
C GLU A 68 -9.22 -13.05 -3.45
N LYS A 69 -9.28 -12.21 -2.41
CA LYS A 69 -8.13 -11.99 -1.50
C LYS A 69 -7.68 -13.28 -0.81
N GLU A 70 -8.63 -14.06 -0.31
CA GLU A 70 -8.34 -15.36 0.32
C GLU A 70 -7.63 -16.32 -0.64
N GLU A 71 -7.96 -16.25 -1.91
CA GLU A 71 -7.31 -17.03 -2.96
C GLU A 71 -5.88 -16.58 -3.18
N VAL A 72 -5.63 -15.26 -3.26
CA VAL A 72 -4.26 -14.69 -3.36
C VAL A 72 -3.38 -15.20 -2.22
N LEU A 73 -3.88 -15.12 -0.99
CA LEU A 73 -3.12 -15.46 0.20
C LEU A 73 -2.65 -16.90 0.23
N LEU A 74 -3.41 -17.84 -0.33
CA LEU A 74 -3.07 -19.25 -0.35
C LEU A 74 -2.36 -19.68 -1.62
N ARG A 75 -2.91 -19.26 -2.77
CA ARG A 75 -2.51 -19.78 -4.08
C ARG A 75 -1.06 -19.45 -4.47
N ARG A 76 -0.54 -18.30 -4.03
CA ARG A 76 0.85 -17.93 -4.27
C ARG A 76 1.84 -18.95 -3.70
N PHE A 77 1.55 -19.51 -2.52
CA PHE A 77 2.36 -20.57 -1.92
C PHE A 77 2.13 -21.93 -2.59
N GLU A 78 0.87 -22.27 -2.89
CA GLU A 78 0.54 -23.50 -3.60
C GLU A 78 1.23 -23.56 -4.96
N ILE A 79 1.23 -22.46 -5.72
CA ILE A 79 1.93 -22.37 -7.01
C ILE A 79 3.44 -22.56 -6.81
N PHE A 80 4.05 -21.84 -5.85
CA PHE A 80 5.48 -21.91 -5.60
C PHE A 80 5.89 -23.31 -5.19
N PHE A 81 5.28 -23.89 -4.15
CA PHE A 81 5.68 -25.20 -3.62
C PHE A 81 5.41 -26.35 -4.59
N SER A 82 4.35 -26.27 -5.41
CA SER A 82 4.09 -27.26 -6.45
C SER A 82 5.20 -27.34 -7.50
N ARG A 83 5.78 -26.20 -7.87
CA ARG A 83 6.91 -26.15 -8.83
C ARG A 83 8.20 -26.76 -8.28
N HIS A 84 8.35 -26.79 -6.96
CA HIS A 84 9.54 -27.30 -6.27
C HIS A 84 9.34 -28.68 -5.65
N ASN A 85 8.25 -29.39 -5.99
CA ASN A 85 7.91 -30.71 -5.43
C ASN A 85 7.94 -30.76 -3.89
N CYS A 86 7.65 -29.62 -3.24
CA CYS A 86 7.54 -29.51 -1.79
C CYS A 86 6.06 -29.68 -1.39
N GLN A 87 5.80 -30.64 -0.49
CA GLN A 87 4.47 -30.86 0.07
C GLN A 87 4.26 -29.91 1.26
N ALA A 88 4.00 -28.64 0.98
CA ALA A 88 3.66 -27.63 1.99
C ALA A 88 2.16 -27.34 1.95
N ASP A 89 1.54 -27.21 3.12
CA ASP A 89 0.17 -26.70 3.22
C ASP A 89 0.18 -25.20 2.99
N GLY A 90 -0.59 -24.71 2.01
CA GLY A 90 -0.68 -23.29 1.69
C GLY A 90 -1.18 -22.43 2.86
N ARG A 91 -2.03 -22.97 3.74
CA ARG A 91 -2.51 -22.28 4.93
C ARG A 91 -1.44 -22.15 6.00
N GLU A 92 -0.65 -23.21 6.21
CA GLU A 92 0.48 -23.20 7.13
C GLU A 92 1.55 -22.20 6.64
N ALA A 93 1.84 -22.22 5.34
CA ALA A 93 2.77 -21.29 4.71
C ALA A 93 2.32 -19.85 4.85
N GLU A 94 1.05 -19.56 4.57
CA GLU A 94 0.47 -18.23 4.75
C GLU A 94 0.53 -17.75 6.19
N ALA A 95 0.14 -18.58 7.15
CA ALA A 95 0.16 -18.23 8.55
C ALA A 95 1.57 -17.88 9.04
N PHE A 96 2.57 -18.71 8.69
CA PHE A 96 3.97 -18.47 9.03
C PHE A 96 4.51 -17.20 8.36
N TYR A 97 4.30 -17.07 7.05
CA TYR A 97 4.76 -15.91 6.28
C TYR A 97 4.18 -14.60 6.81
N ARG A 98 2.86 -14.57 7.06
CA ARG A 98 2.16 -13.39 7.57
C ARG A 98 2.64 -12.97 8.96
N GLU A 99 2.96 -13.95 9.82
CA GLU A 99 3.56 -13.65 11.12
C GLU A 99 4.93 -12.96 10.94
N ARG A 100 5.81 -13.48 10.09
CA ARG A 100 7.12 -12.89 9.81
C ARG A 100 7.00 -11.51 9.14
N LEU A 101 6.11 -11.39 8.19
CA LEU A 101 5.85 -10.11 7.52
C LEU A 101 5.33 -9.05 8.51
N GLY A 102 4.43 -9.45 9.42
CA GLY A 102 3.91 -8.55 10.45
C GLY A 102 4.96 -8.06 11.45
N ASP A 103 6.02 -8.83 11.66
CA ASP A 103 7.16 -8.45 12.49
C ASP A 103 8.19 -7.57 11.75
N SER A 104 8.12 -7.52 10.41
CA SER A 104 9.03 -6.74 9.58
C SER A 104 8.41 -5.40 9.20
N ALA A 105 9.00 -4.31 9.71
CA ALA A 105 8.56 -2.93 9.44
C ALA A 105 9.72 -2.09 8.90
N ILE A 106 10.28 -2.52 7.77
CA ILE A 106 11.41 -1.84 7.13
C ILE A 106 10.90 -0.55 6.50
N LEU A 107 11.31 0.59 7.04
CA LEU A 107 10.95 1.89 6.49
C LEU A 107 11.68 2.14 5.17
N ILE A 108 11.01 2.77 4.21
CA ILE A 108 11.71 3.47 3.14
C ILE A 108 12.43 4.66 3.77
N PRO A 109 13.73 4.88 3.47
CA PRO A 109 14.51 5.96 4.08
C PRO A 109 13.84 7.33 3.95
N GLY A 110 13.62 8.02 5.07
CA GLY A 110 12.96 9.31 5.11
C GLY A 110 11.43 9.28 5.27
N ALA A 111 10.78 8.11 5.27
CA ALA A 111 9.31 7.99 5.40
C ALA A 111 8.78 8.56 6.72
N LEU A 112 9.47 8.26 7.82
CA LEU A 112 9.06 8.73 9.15
C LEU A 112 9.13 10.27 9.25
N GLU A 113 10.21 10.86 8.74
CA GLU A 113 10.42 12.31 8.69
C GLU A 113 9.39 12.98 7.77
N LEU A 114 9.09 12.37 6.61
CA LEU A 114 8.07 12.86 5.70
C LEU A 114 6.70 12.93 6.38
N CYS A 115 6.25 11.83 6.98
CA CYS A 115 4.95 11.77 7.66
C CYS A 115 4.89 12.76 8.84
N ARG A 116 5.98 12.87 9.63
CA ARG A 116 6.08 13.85 10.71
C ARG A 116 5.93 15.29 10.22
N ASP A 117 6.59 15.65 9.12
CA ASP A 117 6.57 17.02 8.63
C ASP A 117 5.23 17.35 7.95
N LEU A 118 4.66 16.42 7.19
CA LEU A 118 3.36 16.58 6.56
C LEU A 118 2.21 16.63 7.57
N SER A 119 2.26 15.83 8.65
CA SER A 119 1.20 15.79 9.68
C SER A 119 1.01 17.11 10.43
N ARG A 120 1.98 18.04 10.34
CA ARG A 120 1.87 19.40 10.91
C ARG A 120 0.99 20.34 10.08
N LYS A 121 0.75 19.98 8.81
CA LYS A 121 0.09 20.85 7.83
C LYS A 121 -1.15 20.19 7.22
N TYR A 122 -1.21 18.87 7.19
CA TYR A 122 -2.23 18.07 6.54
C TYR A 122 -2.80 17.01 7.48
N ASP A 123 -4.03 16.61 7.23
CA ASP A 123 -4.62 15.41 7.83
C ASP A 123 -4.17 14.18 7.05
N LEU A 124 -3.45 13.27 7.70
CA LEU A 124 -2.93 12.07 7.06
C LEU A 124 -3.82 10.86 7.37
N TYR A 125 -4.09 10.05 6.36
CA TYR A 125 -4.80 8.78 6.45
C TYR A 125 -4.06 7.70 5.66
N VAL A 126 -4.11 6.46 6.16
CA VAL A 126 -3.64 5.29 5.41
C VAL A 126 -4.79 4.67 4.64
N VAL A 127 -4.51 4.23 3.40
CA VAL A 127 -5.42 3.48 2.53
C VAL A 127 -4.68 2.28 1.93
N THR A 128 -5.01 1.06 2.35
CA THR A 128 -4.21 -0.13 2.00
C THR A 128 -5.04 -1.34 1.62
N ASN A 129 -4.52 -2.14 0.65
CA ASN A 129 -5.06 -3.45 0.27
C ASN A 129 -4.47 -4.61 1.11
N GLY A 130 -3.48 -4.33 1.94
CA GLY A 130 -2.83 -5.34 2.78
C GLY A 130 -3.76 -6.05 3.76
N VAL A 131 -3.24 -7.05 4.47
CA VAL A 131 -3.98 -7.75 5.53
C VAL A 131 -4.04 -6.88 6.79
N ALA A 132 -5.22 -6.69 7.37
CA ALA A 132 -5.47 -5.72 8.43
C ALA A 132 -4.51 -5.88 9.63
N ASP A 133 -4.46 -7.05 10.24
CA ASP A 133 -3.57 -7.32 11.38
C ASP A 133 -2.10 -7.05 11.05
N THR A 134 -1.66 -7.46 9.87
CA THR A 134 -0.29 -7.22 9.39
C THR A 134 0.00 -5.73 9.25
N GLN A 135 -0.88 -4.96 8.64
CA GLN A 135 -0.69 -3.53 8.43
C GLN A 135 -0.71 -2.74 9.74
N TYR A 136 -1.63 -3.04 10.65
CA TYR A 136 -1.66 -2.42 11.98
C TYR A 136 -0.36 -2.68 12.76
N ARG A 137 0.12 -3.92 12.77
CA ARG A 137 1.38 -4.29 13.45
C ARG A 137 2.58 -3.55 12.86
N ARG A 138 2.71 -3.52 11.53
CA ARG A 138 3.82 -2.86 10.82
C ARG A 138 3.81 -1.36 11.00
N LEU A 139 2.66 -0.71 10.88
CA LEU A 139 2.51 0.74 11.10
C LEU A 139 2.83 1.14 12.54
N LYS A 140 2.42 0.32 13.52
CA LYS A 140 2.73 0.54 14.93
C LYS A 140 4.21 0.35 15.22
N SER A 141 4.81 -0.75 14.78
CA SER A 141 6.23 -1.07 15.05
C SER A 141 7.19 -0.13 14.32
N SER A 142 6.83 0.40 13.15
CA SER A 142 7.60 1.43 12.44
C SER A 142 7.52 2.82 13.06
N GLY A 143 6.55 3.04 13.98
CA GLY A 143 6.29 4.36 14.55
C GLY A 143 5.52 5.31 13.64
N LEU A 144 5.05 4.85 12.48
CA LEU A 144 4.28 5.66 11.53
C LEU A 144 2.86 5.95 12.03
N GLU A 145 2.22 5.00 12.73
CA GLU A 145 0.82 5.08 13.17
C GLU A 145 0.46 6.42 13.81
N GLN A 146 1.37 6.98 14.63
CA GLN A 146 1.15 8.22 15.37
C GLN A 146 0.89 9.47 14.51
N TYR A 147 1.22 9.43 13.23
CA TYR A 147 1.05 10.56 12.30
C TYR A 147 -0.26 10.50 11.53
N PHE A 148 -0.97 9.38 11.59
CA PHE A 148 -2.20 9.15 10.84
C PHE A 148 -3.44 9.31 11.73
N LYS A 149 -4.44 10.03 11.24
CA LYS A 149 -5.75 10.18 11.91
C LYS A 149 -6.64 8.95 11.78
N GLY A 150 -6.38 8.09 10.78
CA GLY A 150 -7.09 6.85 10.56
C GLY A 150 -6.36 5.95 9.59
N ILE A 151 -6.60 4.65 9.70
CA ILE A 151 -6.05 3.60 8.86
C ILE A 151 -7.23 2.85 8.27
N PHE A 152 -7.35 2.87 6.94
CA PHE A 152 -8.44 2.25 6.21
C PHE A 152 -7.92 1.06 5.40
N VAL A 153 -8.43 -0.10 5.73
CA VAL A 153 -7.99 -1.38 5.16
C VAL A 153 -9.10 -1.99 4.32
N SER A 154 -8.74 -2.53 3.16
CA SER A 154 -9.69 -3.14 2.23
C SER A 154 -10.54 -4.26 2.82
N GLU A 155 -10.04 -5.01 3.80
CA GLU A 155 -10.80 -6.06 4.50
C GLU A 155 -11.99 -5.49 5.27
N GLU A 156 -11.80 -4.36 5.95
CA GLU A 156 -12.85 -3.70 6.71
C GLU A 156 -13.87 -3.03 5.79
N ALA A 157 -13.39 -2.48 4.66
CA ALA A 157 -14.24 -1.91 3.62
C ALA A 157 -15.00 -2.97 2.82
N LYS A 158 -14.55 -4.24 2.85
CA LYS A 158 -15.02 -5.34 1.98
C LYS A 158 -14.95 -5.02 0.49
N SER A 159 -14.01 -4.15 0.15
CA SER A 159 -13.76 -3.69 -1.21
C SER A 159 -12.33 -3.19 -1.29
N PRO A 160 -11.52 -3.59 -2.28
CA PRO A 160 -10.14 -3.13 -2.42
C PRO A 160 -10.02 -1.87 -3.29
N LYS A 161 -8.88 -1.17 -3.21
CA LYS A 161 -8.42 -0.31 -4.28
C LYS A 161 -8.22 -1.17 -5.55
N PRO A 162 -8.59 -0.72 -6.73
CA PRO A 162 -9.05 0.61 -7.13
C PRO A 162 -10.57 0.80 -7.10
N GLN A 163 -11.33 -0.07 -6.47
CA GLN A 163 -12.80 -0.01 -6.46
C GLN A 163 -13.30 1.25 -5.75
N LYS A 164 -14.32 1.88 -6.33
CA LYS A 164 -14.90 3.11 -5.80
C LYS A 164 -15.51 2.91 -4.41
N GLU A 165 -16.06 1.76 -4.15
CA GLU A 165 -16.68 1.37 -2.88
C GLU A 165 -15.69 1.44 -1.71
N PHE A 166 -14.39 1.14 -1.95
CA PHE A 166 -13.36 1.33 -0.95
C PHE A 166 -13.23 2.81 -0.53
N PHE A 167 -13.22 3.73 -1.49
CA PHE A 167 -13.10 5.16 -1.19
C PHE A 167 -14.38 5.73 -0.57
N GLU A 168 -15.55 5.23 -0.96
CA GLU A 168 -16.82 5.58 -0.30
C GLU A 168 -16.78 5.18 1.19
N TYR A 169 -16.24 4.00 1.50
CA TYR A 169 -15.97 3.57 2.89
C TYR A 169 -14.98 4.54 3.57
N CYS A 170 -13.86 4.89 2.94
CA CYS A 170 -12.89 5.82 3.51
C CYS A 170 -13.53 7.17 3.85
N PHE A 171 -14.34 7.75 2.95
CA PHE A 171 -15.04 9.00 3.19
C PHE A 171 -16.02 8.89 4.37
N GLU A 172 -16.73 7.78 4.49
CA GLU A 172 -17.63 7.56 5.64
C GLU A 172 -16.84 7.43 6.95
N GLN A 173 -15.71 6.72 6.96
CA GLN A 173 -14.85 6.65 8.15
C GLN A 173 -14.29 8.01 8.54
N MET A 174 -13.84 8.82 7.57
CA MET A 174 -13.39 10.19 7.81
C MET A 174 -14.50 11.04 8.43
N ARG A 175 -15.74 10.90 7.95
CA ARG A 175 -16.91 11.59 8.51
C ARG A 175 -17.13 11.20 9.98
N LEU A 176 -17.00 9.92 10.31
CA LEU A 176 -17.11 9.43 11.70
C LEU A 176 -15.97 9.94 12.58
N LEU A 177 -14.80 10.23 12.02
CA LEU A 177 -13.67 10.87 12.70
C LEU A 177 -13.79 12.40 12.77
N GLY A 178 -14.92 12.97 12.34
CA GLY A 178 -15.21 14.40 12.46
C GLY A 178 -14.79 15.27 11.27
N VAL A 179 -14.39 14.66 10.14
CA VAL A 179 -14.15 15.44 8.90
C VAL A 179 -15.49 15.83 8.30
N GLU A 180 -15.70 17.13 8.10
CA GLU A 180 -16.93 17.66 7.50
C GLU A 180 -16.94 17.44 5.99
N HIS A 181 -18.00 16.82 5.48
CA HIS A 181 -18.26 16.63 4.05
C HIS A 181 -17.08 16.06 3.24
N PRO A 182 -16.44 14.94 3.67
CA PRO A 182 -15.20 14.47 3.04
C PRO A 182 -15.40 14.10 1.56
N LYS A 183 -16.55 13.56 1.19
CA LYS A 183 -16.88 13.19 -0.19
C LYS A 183 -16.99 14.40 -1.12
N GLU A 184 -17.58 15.49 -0.66
CA GLU A 184 -17.71 16.75 -1.39
C GLU A 184 -16.36 17.46 -1.52
N ARG A 185 -15.47 17.25 -0.53
CA ARG A 185 -14.13 17.84 -0.47
C ARG A 185 -13.03 16.95 -1.06
N ARG A 186 -13.39 15.91 -1.79
CA ARG A 186 -12.40 14.97 -2.39
C ARG A 186 -11.34 15.63 -3.26
N GLN A 187 -11.66 16.78 -3.89
CA GLN A 187 -10.69 17.58 -4.66
C GLN A 187 -9.64 18.29 -3.79
N GLU A 188 -9.82 18.28 -2.47
CA GLU A 188 -8.85 18.76 -1.48
C GLU A 188 -8.00 17.61 -0.91
N MET A 189 -8.12 16.42 -1.51
CA MET A 189 -7.39 15.22 -1.13
C MET A 189 -6.36 14.86 -2.20
N LEU A 190 -5.24 14.31 -1.76
CA LEU A 190 -4.19 13.75 -2.61
C LEU A 190 -3.90 12.33 -2.16
N LEU A 191 -4.01 11.38 -3.08
CA LEU A 191 -3.60 9.98 -2.85
C LEU A 191 -2.16 9.79 -3.32
N ILE A 192 -1.29 9.37 -2.41
CA ILE A 192 0.13 9.11 -2.65
C ILE A 192 0.36 7.60 -2.56
N GLY A 193 0.85 6.99 -3.63
CA GLY A 193 1.09 5.55 -3.71
C GLY A 193 2.00 5.17 -4.87
N ASP A 194 2.47 3.92 -4.90
CA ASP A 194 3.41 3.41 -5.90
C ASP A 194 2.73 2.63 -7.05
N SER A 195 1.47 2.19 -6.85
CA SER A 195 0.78 1.32 -7.80
C SER A 195 -0.10 2.09 -8.78
N LEU A 196 0.14 1.91 -10.09
CA LEU A 196 -0.73 2.44 -11.13
C LEU A 196 -2.12 1.80 -11.12
N THR A 197 -2.20 0.49 -10.86
CA THR A 197 -3.45 -0.28 -10.94
C THR A 197 -4.33 -0.14 -9.71
N SER A 198 -3.73 0.07 -8.56
CA SER A 198 -4.40 0.16 -7.27
C SER A 198 -4.61 1.62 -6.85
N ASP A 199 -3.52 2.39 -6.69
CA ASP A 199 -3.57 3.74 -6.13
C ASP A 199 -4.00 4.77 -7.17
N MET A 200 -3.28 4.85 -8.28
CA MET A 200 -3.55 5.87 -9.30
C MET A 200 -4.92 5.65 -9.94
N ARG A 201 -5.24 4.42 -10.34
CA ARG A 201 -6.57 4.06 -10.83
C ARG A 201 -7.64 4.27 -9.76
N GLY A 202 -7.32 3.98 -8.50
CA GLY A 202 -8.23 4.19 -7.37
C GLY A 202 -8.56 5.65 -7.15
N GLY A 203 -7.57 6.53 -7.17
CA GLY A 203 -7.78 7.98 -7.09
C GLY A 203 -8.62 8.52 -8.24
N GLU A 204 -8.33 8.08 -9.49
CA GLU A 204 -9.13 8.41 -10.67
C GLU A 204 -10.60 8.01 -10.48
N ASN A 205 -10.86 6.77 -10.04
CA ASN A 205 -12.22 6.26 -9.81
C ASN A 205 -12.96 7.01 -8.68
N ALA A 206 -12.22 7.47 -7.68
CA ALA A 206 -12.77 8.24 -6.55
C ALA A 206 -12.91 9.74 -6.84
N GLY A 207 -12.28 10.24 -7.89
CA GLY A 207 -12.19 11.68 -8.19
C GLY A 207 -11.29 12.43 -7.19
N VAL A 208 -10.24 11.77 -6.73
CA VAL A 208 -9.18 12.30 -5.85
C VAL A 208 -7.92 12.49 -6.69
N ASP A 209 -7.22 13.62 -6.50
CA ASP A 209 -5.93 13.84 -7.16
C ASP A 209 -4.89 12.79 -6.71
N THR A 210 -3.96 12.43 -7.61
CA THR A 210 -3.01 11.35 -7.39
C THR A 210 -1.55 11.81 -7.51
N CYS A 211 -0.71 11.26 -6.65
CA CYS A 211 0.74 11.42 -6.69
C CYS A 211 1.38 10.03 -6.80
N TRP A 212 1.88 9.72 -7.98
CA TRP A 212 2.56 8.45 -8.21
C TRP A 212 4.00 8.52 -7.69
N TYR A 213 4.27 7.77 -6.62
CA TYR A 213 5.61 7.59 -6.09
C TYR A 213 6.34 6.53 -6.92
N ASN A 214 7.22 6.98 -7.82
CA ASN A 214 7.89 6.15 -8.84
C ASN A 214 9.43 6.24 -8.75
N PRO A 215 10.06 5.79 -7.65
CA PRO A 215 11.52 5.88 -7.50
C PRO A 215 12.29 4.98 -8.48
N LYS A 216 11.62 4.01 -9.10
CA LYS A 216 12.21 3.08 -10.08
C LYS A 216 12.15 3.62 -11.53
N GLY A 217 11.47 4.74 -11.77
CA GLY A 217 11.31 5.33 -13.11
C GLY A 217 10.55 4.43 -14.09
N LEU A 218 9.52 3.74 -13.59
CA LEU A 218 8.69 2.86 -14.42
C LEU A 218 7.85 3.68 -15.40
N SER A 219 7.54 3.11 -16.56
CA SER A 219 6.63 3.74 -17.51
C SER A 219 5.18 3.52 -17.11
N ASN A 220 4.32 4.52 -17.34
CA ASN A 220 2.89 4.36 -17.21
C ASN A 220 2.32 3.63 -18.43
N ASP A 221 2.36 2.30 -18.39
CA ASP A 221 1.87 1.39 -19.44
C ASP A 221 0.41 0.95 -19.24
N LYS A 222 -0.26 1.47 -18.21
CA LYS A 222 -1.63 1.10 -17.82
C LYS A 222 -2.70 2.10 -18.27
N ASP A 223 -2.30 3.15 -18.96
CA ASP A 223 -3.20 4.23 -19.42
C ASP A 223 -4.07 4.78 -18.25
N VAL A 224 -3.41 5.10 -17.14
CA VAL A 224 -4.02 5.67 -15.94
C VAL A 224 -3.69 7.14 -15.84
N SER A 225 -4.69 7.96 -15.53
CA SER A 225 -4.47 9.39 -15.28
C SER A 225 -3.71 9.58 -13.95
N VAL A 226 -2.61 10.34 -14.01
CA VAL A 226 -1.78 10.68 -12.85
C VAL A 226 -1.69 12.19 -12.74
N THR A 227 -2.07 12.76 -11.59
CA THR A 227 -2.02 14.22 -11.40
C THR A 227 -0.58 14.71 -11.30
N MET A 228 0.28 13.96 -10.60
CA MET A 228 1.71 14.23 -10.50
C MET A 228 2.49 12.93 -10.30
N GLU A 229 3.72 12.91 -10.79
CA GLU A 229 4.69 11.82 -10.58
C GLU A 229 5.89 12.37 -9.83
N VAL A 230 6.41 11.61 -8.87
CA VAL A 230 7.58 11.95 -8.07
C VAL A 230 8.49 10.74 -7.91
N SER A 231 9.78 10.97 -7.89
CA SER A 231 10.80 9.92 -7.75
C SER A 231 11.37 9.84 -6.33
N SER A 232 11.11 10.84 -5.49
CA SER A 232 11.68 10.92 -4.14
C SER A 232 10.75 11.62 -3.16
N TYR A 233 11.02 11.44 -1.87
CA TYR A 233 10.32 12.17 -0.80
C TYR A 233 10.68 13.65 -0.76
N GLU A 234 11.84 14.02 -1.25
CA GLU A 234 12.28 15.41 -1.41
C GLU A 234 11.33 16.15 -2.35
N GLU A 235 10.97 15.55 -3.50
CA GLU A 235 10.01 16.13 -4.43
C GLU A 235 8.61 16.26 -3.80
N ILE A 236 8.15 15.26 -3.01
CA ILE A 236 6.90 15.37 -2.25
C ILE A 236 6.95 16.56 -1.28
N ARG A 237 8.09 16.76 -0.58
CA ARG A 237 8.27 17.90 0.33
C ARG A 237 8.25 19.23 -0.40
N GLU A 238 8.95 19.33 -1.55
CA GLU A 238 8.96 20.53 -2.37
C GLU A 238 7.57 20.94 -2.82
N ILE A 239 6.74 19.96 -3.25
CA ILE A 239 5.38 20.22 -3.72
C ILE A 239 4.44 20.60 -2.57
N LEU A 240 4.54 19.92 -1.42
CA LEU A 240 3.52 20.02 -0.36
C LEU A 240 3.91 20.98 0.78
N LEU A 241 5.21 21.20 1.04
CA LEU A 241 5.65 22.00 2.18
C LEU A 241 6.11 23.41 1.79
N PHE A 242 6.58 23.61 0.57
CA PHE A 242 7.09 24.87 0.06
C PHE A 242 6.25 25.41 -1.10
#